data_150a91246ec59019632c3c3e06381490
#
_entry.id   150a91246ec59019632c3c3e06381490
#
_cell.length_a   1.000
_cell.length_b   1.000
_cell.length_c   1.000
_cell.angle_alpha   90.00
_cell.angle_beta   90.00
_cell.angle_gamma   90.00
#
_symmetry.space_group_name_H-M   'P 1'
#
loop_
_entity.id
_entity.type
_entity.pdbx_description
1 polymer ?
#
loop_
_entity_poly.entity_id
_entity_poly.type
_entity_poly.pdbx_seq_one_letter_code
_entity_poly.pdbx_strand_id
1 'polypeptide(L)'
;MAKTYKAKLMTDTKVRTGKVRLSYPHLFEKYDKSDKYQCQLIIDKDDRDTLSCIKKAIENAKADGKSSKWGGKIPGGLRNPLNDGDAMDEGGEVYENAYYINAKSNRKPQVVDLDRDDIFDPEEVYAGCYVRATIVFFPYDNSGAGVGVLLNNVQKLEEGERLGGGAASADEDFQDDEDDDLMG
;
A
#
# COMPACT_ATOMS: atom_id res chain seq x y z
N MET A 1 21.19 -12.87 -10.96
CA MET A 1 20.30 -13.28 -9.87
C MET A 1 19.41 -12.13 -9.45
N ALA A 2 18.13 -12.42 -9.28
CA ALA A 2 17.21 -11.40 -8.79
C ALA A 2 17.56 -11.02 -7.36
N LYS A 3 17.59 -9.73 -7.07
CA LYS A 3 17.86 -9.23 -5.73
C LYS A 3 16.67 -9.53 -4.83
N THR A 4 16.91 -10.08 -3.66
CA THR A 4 15.88 -10.37 -2.67
C THR A 4 15.75 -9.22 -1.69
N TYR A 5 14.54 -8.73 -1.49
CA TYR A 5 14.25 -7.66 -0.54
C TYR A 5 13.52 -8.24 0.66
N LYS A 6 14.24 -8.37 1.76
CA LYS A 6 13.67 -8.92 2.99
C LYS A 6 12.94 -7.85 3.79
N ALA A 7 11.81 -8.23 4.36
CA ALA A 7 11.11 -7.38 5.30
C ALA A 7 11.88 -7.29 6.61
N LYS A 8 11.67 -6.20 7.33
CA LYS A 8 12.30 -5.97 8.63
C LYS A 8 11.34 -5.24 9.57
N LEU A 9 11.26 -5.74 10.79
CA LEU A 9 10.59 -5.03 11.87
C LEU A 9 11.60 -4.02 12.43
N MET A 10 11.46 -2.76 12.05
CA MET A 10 12.44 -1.72 12.38
C MET A 10 12.29 -1.19 13.79
N THR A 11 11.07 -1.08 14.27
CA THR A 11 10.71 -0.84 15.67
C THR A 11 9.56 -1.78 16.00
N ASP A 12 9.02 -1.70 17.21
CA ASP A 12 7.88 -2.54 17.58
C ASP A 12 6.69 -2.41 16.62
N THR A 13 6.52 -1.24 16.02
CA THR A 13 5.36 -0.94 15.17
C THR A 13 5.74 -0.46 13.77
N LYS A 14 7.02 -0.30 13.46
CA LYS A 14 7.47 0.15 12.13
C LYS A 14 8.03 -1.02 11.34
N VAL A 15 7.47 -1.22 10.15
CA VAL A 15 7.87 -2.29 9.23
C VAL A 15 8.42 -1.70 7.95
N ARG A 16 9.55 -2.23 7.50
CA ARG A 16 10.00 -2.08 6.11
C ARG A 16 9.59 -3.35 5.38
N THR A 17 8.72 -3.22 4.39
CA THR A 17 8.22 -4.38 3.65
C THR A 17 9.31 -4.97 2.76
N GLY A 18 9.13 -6.21 2.33
CA GLY A 18 9.82 -6.74 1.17
C GLY A 18 9.25 -6.12 -0.11
N LYS A 19 9.49 -6.76 -1.25
CA LYS A 19 8.95 -6.30 -2.53
C LYS A 19 7.45 -6.53 -2.56
N VAL A 20 6.69 -5.46 -2.69
CA VAL A 20 5.22 -5.48 -2.74
C VAL A 20 4.76 -4.69 -3.95
N ARG A 21 3.50 -4.89 -4.35
CA ARG A 21 2.96 -4.20 -5.51
C ARG A 21 2.19 -2.96 -5.08
N LEU A 22 2.45 -1.85 -5.76
CA LEU A 22 1.79 -0.57 -5.47
C LEU A 22 0.47 -0.47 -6.22
N SER A 23 -0.55 0.05 -5.54
CA SER A 23 -1.84 0.37 -6.16
C SER A 23 -2.37 1.69 -5.60
N TYR A 24 -3.23 2.34 -6.34
CA TYR A 24 -3.87 3.61 -5.96
C TYR A 24 -2.88 4.62 -5.34
N PRO A 25 -1.77 4.95 -6.04
CA PRO A 25 -0.79 5.85 -5.47
C PRO A 25 -1.24 7.31 -5.48
N HIS A 26 -1.11 7.97 -4.34
CA HIS A 26 -1.27 9.41 -4.15
C HIS A 26 -0.09 9.88 -3.31
N LEU A 27 1.11 9.77 -3.89
CA LEU A 27 2.38 9.96 -3.17
C LEU A 27 2.98 11.36 -3.38
N PHE A 28 2.62 12.01 -4.48
CA PHE A 28 3.16 13.33 -4.85
C PHE A 28 2.18 14.44 -4.56
N GLU A 29 0.89 14.13 -4.57
CA GLU A 29 -0.19 15.04 -4.24
C GLU A 29 -1.20 14.31 -3.37
N LYS A 30 -1.88 15.05 -2.49
CA LYS A 30 -2.92 14.49 -1.64
C LYS A 30 -4.11 14.04 -2.47
N TYR A 31 -4.72 12.95 -2.04
CA TYR A 31 -5.95 12.46 -2.65
C TYR A 31 -7.11 13.36 -2.23
N ASP A 32 -7.86 13.88 -3.19
CA ASP A 32 -8.93 14.85 -2.94
C ASP A 32 -9.97 14.37 -1.93
N LYS A 33 -10.34 13.10 -2.00
CA LYS A 33 -11.39 12.53 -1.16
C LYS A 33 -10.97 12.34 0.29
N SER A 34 -9.67 12.11 0.55
CA SER A 34 -9.17 11.90 1.91
C SER A 34 -8.38 13.08 2.46
N ASP A 35 -7.92 13.97 1.59
CA ASP A 35 -7.00 15.07 1.89
C ASP A 35 -5.71 14.55 2.54
N LYS A 36 -5.25 13.38 2.08
CA LYS A 36 -4.03 12.73 2.58
C LYS A 36 -3.22 12.14 1.44
N TYR A 37 -1.91 12.04 1.66
CA TYR A 37 -1.04 11.19 0.85
C TYR A 37 -1.36 9.75 1.21
N GLN A 38 -1.48 8.87 0.22
CA GLN A 38 -1.87 7.50 0.49
C GLN A 38 -1.46 6.57 -0.65
N CYS A 39 -1.45 5.29 -0.35
CA CYS A 39 -1.31 4.24 -1.35
C CYS A 39 -1.86 2.93 -0.79
N GLN A 40 -2.05 1.98 -1.68
CA GLN A 40 -2.38 0.62 -1.31
C GLN A 40 -1.18 -0.26 -1.62
N LEU A 41 -0.82 -1.12 -0.68
CA LEU A 41 0.26 -2.09 -0.83
C LEU A 41 -0.37 -3.47 -0.91
N ILE A 42 -0.08 -4.18 -2.00
CA ILE A 42 -0.59 -5.54 -2.25
C ILE A 42 0.54 -6.51 -1.96
N ILE A 43 0.30 -7.42 -1.02
CA ILE A 43 1.31 -8.33 -0.48
C ILE A 43 0.89 -9.75 -0.79
N ASP A 44 1.74 -10.49 -1.51
CA ASP A 44 1.49 -11.89 -1.82
C ASP A 44 1.38 -12.70 -0.53
N LYS A 45 0.41 -13.61 -0.43
CA LYS A 45 0.26 -14.48 0.74
C LYS A 45 1.44 -15.41 0.93
N ASP A 46 2.21 -15.65 -0.12
CA ASP A 46 3.43 -16.46 -0.05
C ASP A 46 4.62 -15.65 0.49
N ASP A 47 4.51 -14.33 0.56
CA ASP A 47 5.53 -13.47 1.18
C ASP A 47 5.38 -13.51 2.70
N ARG A 48 5.77 -14.63 3.27
CA ARG A 48 5.63 -14.89 4.72
C ARG A 48 6.46 -13.94 5.57
N ASP A 49 7.58 -13.50 5.03
CA ASP A 49 8.51 -12.61 5.72
C ASP A 49 7.87 -11.24 5.97
N THR A 50 7.31 -10.62 4.93
CA THR A 50 6.60 -9.35 5.08
C THR A 50 5.38 -9.50 5.98
N LEU A 51 4.58 -10.56 5.77
CA LEU A 51 3.38 -10.79 6.57
C LEU A 51 3.68 -11.05 8.04
N SER A 52 4.76 -11.77 8.33
CA SER A 52 5.19 -12.01 9.71
C SER A 52 5.53 -10.70 10.43
N CYS A 53 6.29 -9.83 9.77
CA CYS A 53 6.63 -8.51 10.31
C CYS A 53 5.39 -7.66 10.55
N ILE A 54 4.47 -7.65 9.59
CA ILE A 54 3.22 -6.87 9.69
C ILE A 54 2.35 -7.38 10.84
N LYS A 55 2.17 -8.69 10.94
CA LYS A 55 1.35 -9.29 12.01
C LYS A 55 1.94 -8.98 13.38
N LYS A 56 3.26 -9.04 13.50
CA LYS A 56 3.95 -8.71 14.75
C LYS A 56 3.75 -7.24 15.12
N ALA A 57 3.89 -6.33 14.15
CA ALA A 57 3.68 -4.90 14.37
C ALA A 57 2.23 -4.61 14.78
N ILE A 58 1.26 -5.29 14.18
CA ILE A 58 -0.15 -5.14 14.54
C ILE A 58 -0.38 -5.59 15.99
N GLU A 59 0.17 -6.74 16.39
CA GLU A 59 0.06 -7.22 17.77
C GLU A 59 0.70 -6.26 18.77
N ASN A 60 1.85 -5.70 18.41
CA ASN A 60 2.51 -4.69 19.25
C ASN A 60 1.68 -3.41 19.36
N ALA A 61 1.04 -2.97 18.27
CA ALA A 61 0.15 -1.82 18.27
C ALA A 61 -1.08 -2.07 19.14
N LYS A 62 -1.63 -3.28 19.10
CA LYS A 62 -2.74 -3.67 19.98
C LYS A 62 -2.34 -3.61 21.46
N ALA A 63 -1.14 -4.09 21.79
CA ALA A 63 -0.63 -4.02 23.15
C ALA A 63 -0.47 -2.56 23.62
N ASP A 64 0.04 -1.70 22.76
CA ASP A 64 0.14 -0.26 23.04
C ASP A 64 -1.24 0.36 23.25
N GLY A 65 -2.21 0.01 22.40
CA GLY A 65 -3.57 0.53 22.46
C GLY A 65 -4.32 0.10 23.72
N LYS A 66 -4.03 -1.10 24.20
CA LYS A 66 -4.63 -1.62 25.44
C LYS A 66 -4.45 -0.65 26.60
N SER A 67 -3.25 -0.09 26.73
CA SER A 67 -2.95 0.84 27.83
C SER A 67 -3.21 2.30 27.47
N SER A 68 -3.04 2.69 26.21
CA SER A 68 -3.06 4.11 25.82
C SER A 68 -4.40 4.59 25.25
N LYS A 69 -5.20 3.70 24.65
CA LYS A 69 -6.42 4.09 23.92
C LYS A 69 -7.69 3.40 24.38
N TRP A 70 -7.58 2.17 24.89
CA TRP A 70 -8.75 1.31 25.11
C TRP A 70 -9.01 0.95 26.59
N GLY A 71 -8.42 1.70 27.49
CA GLY A 71 -8.73 1.60 28.92
C GLY A 71 -8.40 0.25 29.59
N GLY A 72 -7.34 -0.41 29.13
CA GLY A 72 -6.86 -1.65 29.73
C GLY A 72 -7.39 -2.94 29.11
N LYS A 73 -8.20 -2.83 28.05
CA LYS A 73 -8.72 -4.00 27.33
C LYS A 73 -8.56 -3.80 25.83
N ILE A 74 -8.33 -4.91 25.12
CA ILE A 74 -8.37 -4.89 23.66
C ILE A 74 -9.83 -5.15 23.24
N PRO A 75 -10.49 -4.17 22.57
CA PRO A 75 -11.89 -4.34 22.18
C PRO A 75 -12.09 -5.50 21.22
N GLY A 76 -13.22 -6.19 21.31
CA GLY A 76 -13.65 -7.12 20.29
C GLY A 76 -14.04 -6.35 19.03
N GLY A 77 -13.87 -6.97 17.86
CA GLY A 77 -14.24 -6.35 16.61
C GLY A 77 -13.33 -5.22 16.15
N LEU A 78 -12.08 -5.21 16.60
CA LEU A 78 -11.07 -4.27 16.13
C LEU A 78 -10.94 -4.30 14.61
N ARG A 79 -10.85 -3.11 14.00
CA ARG A 79 -10.56 -3.00 12.59
C ARG A 79 -9.11 -3.40 12.34
N ASN A 80 -8.93 -4.44 11.54
CA ASN A 80 -7.61 -4.94 11.17
C ASN A 80 -7.20 -4.29 9.85
N PRO A 81 -6.01 -3.65 9.77
CA PRO A 81 -5.58 -2.99 8.54
C PRO A 81 -5.15 -3.96 7.45
N LEU A 82 -4.91 -5.23 7.78
CA LEU A 82 -4.51 -6.25 6.82
C LEU A 82 -5.77 -6.89 6.24
N ASN A 83 -6.08 -6.54 5.00
CA ASN A 83 -7.30 -6.98 4.31
C ASN A 83 -7.00 -8.17 3.41
N ASP A 84 -7.91 -9.14 3.39
CA ASP A 84 -7.78 -10.34 2.56
C ASP A 84 -8.27 -10.07 1.14
N GLY A 85 -7.37 -10.13 0.16
CA GLY A 85 -7.71 -9.91 -1.24
C GLY A 85 -8.65 -10.97 -1.80
N ASP A 86 -8.56 -12.21 -1.32
CA ASP A 86 -9.45 -13.29 -1.74
C ASP A 86 -10.89 -13.10 -1.25
N ALA A 87 -11.11 -12.27 -0.26
CA ALA A 87 -12.44 -11.97 0.26
C ALA A 87 -13.14 -10.84 -0.51
N MET A 88 -12.47 -10.22 -1.47
CA MET A 88 -13.07 -9.15 -2.29
C MET A 88 -13.96 -9.74 -3.38
N ASP A 89 -15.16 -9.18 -3.54
CA ASP A 89 -16.10 -9.64 -4.56
C ASP A 89 -15.63 -9.26 -5.97
N GLU A 90 -14.96 -8.12 -6.13
CA GLU A 90 -14.54 -7.59 -7.43
C GLU A 90 -13.04 -7.24 -7.46
N GLY A 91 -12.21 -8.04 -6.79
CA GLY A 91 -10.80 -7.71 -6.62
C GLY A 91 -9.93 -7.86 -7.88
N GLY A 92 -10.26 -8.81 -8.76
CA GLY A 92 -9.43 -9.13 -9.91
C GLY A 92 -8.18 -9.94 -9.54
N GLU A 93 -7.40 -10.28 -10.57
CA GLU A 93 -6.24 -11.18 -10.42
C GLU A 93 -5.16 -10.67 -9.46
N VAL A 94 -4.97 -9.35 -9.40
CA VAL A 94 -3.91 -8.77 -8.56
C VAL A 94 -4.15 -9.03 -7.07
N TYR A 95 -5.39 -9.23 -6.67
CA TYR A 95 -5.77 -9.49 -5.28
C TYR A 95 -5.87 -10.98 -4.94
N GLU A 96 -5.79 -11.85 -5.93
CA GLU A 96 -5.81 -13.29 -5.70
C GLU A 96 -4.56 -13.73 -4.95
N ASN A 97 -4.73 -14.57 -3.94
CA ASN A 97 -3.65 -15.03 -3.08
C ASN A 97 -2.82 -13.86 -2.51
N ALA A 98 -3.49 -12.77 -2.14
CA ALA A 98 -2.83 -11.57 -1.63
C ALA A 98 -3.62 -10.95 -0.48
N TYR A 99 -2.88 -10.24 0.37
CA TYR A 99 -3.44 -9.27 1.31
C TYR A 99 -3.17 -7.87 0.78
N TYR A 100 -3.94 -6.89 1.25
CA TYR A 100 -3.66 -5.50 0.92
C TYR A 100 -3.81 -4.61 2.14
N ILE A 101 -3.03 -3.52 2.13
CA ILE A 101 -3.02 -2.52 3.19
C ILE A 101 -3.18 -1.15 2.56
N ASN A 102 -4.04 -0.32 3.14
CA ASN A 102 -4.16 1.08 2.78
C ASN A 102 -3.37 1.91 3.80
N ALA A 103 -2.33 2.58 3.35
CA ALA A 103 -1.48 3.41 4.20
C ALA A 103 -1.68 4.88 3.84
N LYS A 104 -1.78 5.74 4.84
CA LYS A 104 -2.08 7.17 4.67
C LYS A 104 -1.15 8.02 5.51
N SER A 105 -0.98 9.29 5.10
CA SER A 105 -0.21 10.26 5.87
C SER A 105 -0.62 11.68 5.52
N ASN A 106 -0.61 12.56 6.50
CA ASN A 106 -0.75 14.01 6.27
C ASN A 106 0.55 14.58 5.71
N ARG A 107 1.66 13.93 5.99
CA ARG A 107 3.00 14.34 5.56
C ARG A 107 3.34 13.65 4.24
N LYS A 108 3.90 14.42 3.30
CA LYS A 108 4.34 13.88 2.02
C LYS A 108 5.43 12.83 2.24
N PRO A 109 5.24 11.59 1.76
CA PRO A 109 6.28 10.59 1.86
C PRO A 109 7.45 10.93 0.95
N GLN A 110 8.65 10.54 1.35
CA GLN A 110 9.79 10.58 0.46
C GLN A 110 9.72 9.37 -0.45
N VAL A 111 9.80 9.59 -1.76
CA VAL A 111 9.76 8.53 -2.76
C VAL A 111 11.10 8.52 -3.47
N VAL A 112 11.79 7.39 -3.40
CA VAL A 112 13.16 7.28 -3.90
C VAL A 112 13.33 6.08 -4.83
N ASP A 113 14.41 6.12 -5.61
CA ASP A 113 14.82 5.01 -6.48
C ASP A 113 15.75 4.04 -5.73
N LEU A 114 16.34 3.10 -6.45
CA LEU A 114 17.25 2.11 -5.87
C LEU A 114 18.54 2.70 -5.30
N ASP A 115 18.95 3.86 -5.80
CA ASP A 115 20.12 4.59 -5.31
C ASP A 115 19.78 5.53 -4.15
N ARG A 116 18.49 5.56 -3.77
CA ARG A 116 17.94 6.43 -2.73
C ARG A 116 17.93 7.90 -3.13
N ASP A 117 17.90 8.15 -4.44
CA ASP A 117 17.70 9.49 -4.98
C ASP A 117 16.19 9.76 -5.11
N ASP A 118 15.80 11.01 -4.85
CA ASP A 118 14.39 11.39 -4.91
C ASP A 118 13.82 11.23 -6.31
N ILE A 119 12.63 10.62 -6.38
CA ILE A 119 11.83 10.58 -7.60
C ILE A 119 10.81 11.70 -7.52
N PHE A 120 10.76 12.54 -8.55
CA PHE A 120 9.84 13.67 -8.62
C PHE A 120 8.72 13.46 -9.63
N ASP A 121 8.92 12.56 -10.59
CA ASP A 121 7.95 12.31 -11.66
C ASP A 121 6.95 11.23 -11.23
N PRO A 122 5.65 11.60 -11.08
CA PRO A 122 4.62 10.62 -10.70
C PRO A 122 4.48 9.46 -11.69
N GLU A 123 4.86 9.67 -12.95
CA GLU A 123 4.78 8.61 -13.97
C GLU A 123 5.78 7.48 -13.72
N GLU A 124 6.82 7.74 -12.96
CA GLU A 124 7.79 6.70 -12.61
C GLU A 124 7.29 5.76 -11.53
N VAL A 125 6.32 6.20 -10.70
CA VAL A 125 5.80 5.43 -9.57
C VAL A 125 4.29 5.31 -9.71
N TYR A 126 3.88 4.34 -10.48
CA TYR A 126 2.50 4.16 -10.93
C TYR A 126 1.87 2.90 -10.33
N ALA A 127 0.55 2.78 -10.43
CA ALA A 127 -0.15 1.58 -9.99
C ALA A 127 0.31 0.37 -10.81
N GLY A 128 0.83 -0.63 -10.12
CA GLY A 128 1.36 -1.85 -10.74
C GLY A 128 2.87 -2.01 -10.62
N CYS A 129 3.63 -0.93 -10.37
CA CYS A 129 5.06 -1.07 -10.14
C CYS A 129 5.32 -1.74 -8.78
N TYR A 130 6.53 -2.26 -8.61
CA TYR A 130 6.94 -2.91 -7.37
C TYR A 130 7.77 -1.97 -6.52
N VAL A 131 7.42 -1.91 -5.24
CA VAL A 131 8.06 -1.02 -4.28
C VAL A 131 8.33 -1.79 -2.98
N ARG A 132 9.15 -1.19 -2.12
CA ARG A 132 9.09 -1.50 -0.69
C ARG A 132 8.78 -0.19 0.02
N ALA A 133 8.14 -0.30 1.16
CA ALA A 133 7.69 0.87 1.91
C ALA A 133 7.99 0.69 3.38
N THR A 134 8.14 1.82 4.07
CA THR A 134 8.15 1.84 5.52
C THR A 134 6.80 2.35 5.99
N ILE A 135 6.18 1.58 6.86
CA ILE A 135 4.85 1.86 7.41
C ILE A 135 4.87 1.67 8.91
N VAL A 136 4.03 2.43 9.60
CA VAL A 136 3.93 2.38 11.07
C VAL A 136 2.50 2.04 11.45
N PHE A 137 2.34 1.03 12.30
CA PHE A 137 1.04 0.62 12.80
C PHE A 137 0.75 1.34 14.12
N PHE A 138 -0.47 1.81 14.29
CA PHE A 138 -0.85 2.56 15.48
C PHE A 138 -2.27 2.23 15.91
N PRO A 139 -2.55 2.19 17.23
CA PRO A 139 -3.90 2.00 17.72
C PRO A 139 -4.68 3.30 17.62
N TYR A 140 -5.98 3.21 17.36
CA TYR A 140 -6.86 4.37 17.40
C TYR A 140 -8.21 4.00 18.00
N ASP A 141 -8.92 5.02 18.50
CA ASP A 141 -10.29 4.88 18.98
C ASP A 141 -11.06 6.13 18.52
N ASN A 142 -11.41 6.13 17.24
CA ASN A 142 -12.12 7.24 16.60
C ASN A 142 -13.22 6.61 15.75
N SER A 143 -14.48 6.79 16.13
CA SER A 143 -15.61 6.13 15.49
C SER A 143 -15.45 4.59 15.46
N GLY A 144 -14.90 4.04 16.54
CA GLY A 144 -14.59 2.63 16.70
C GLY A 144 -13.11 2.40 16.88
N ALA A 145 -12.76 1.28 17.48
CA ALA A 145 -11.38 0.91 17.76
C ALA A 145 -10.75 0.15 16.59
N GLY A 146 -9.47 0.37 16.37
CA GLY A 146 -8.74 -0.33 15.31
C GLY A 146 -7.26 -0.06 15.38
N VAL A 147 -6.56 -0.67 14.42
CA VAL A 147 -5.14 -0.41 14.15
C VAL A 147 -5.05 0.23 12.77
N GLY A 148 -4.44 1.40 12.71
CA GLY A 148 -4.23 2.12 11.46
C GLY A 148 -2.82 1.95 10.93
N VAL A 149 -2.59 2.41 9.71
CA VAL A 149 -1.28 2.32 9.04
C VAL A 149 -0.87 3.70 8.57
N LEU A 150 0.23 4.18 9.10
CA LEU A 150 0.84 5.44 8.69
C LEU A 150 1.84 5.16 7.57
N LEU A 151 1.69 5.85 6.44
CA LEU A 151 2.66 5.79 5.35
C LEU A 151 3.86 6.65 5.69
N ASN A 152 5.05 6.07 5.61
CA ASN A 152 6.27 6.80 5.90
C ASN A 152 7.04 7.12 4.62
N ASN A 153 7.76 6.15 4.04
CA ASN A 153 8.54 6.36 2.81
C ASN A 153 8.33 5.21 1.83
N VAL A 154 8.62 5.46 0.55
CA VAL A 154 8.45 4.47 -0.52
C VAL A 154 9.72 4.43 -1.37
N GLN A 155 10.20 3.22 -1.67
CA GLN A 155 11.30 3.01 -2.60
C GLN A 155 10.83 2.17 -3.78
N LYS A 156 10.98 2.70 -4.99
CA LYS A 156 10.66 1.94 -6.20
C LYS A 156 11.74 0.89 -6.45
N LEU A 157 11.32 -0.33 -6.73
CA LEU A 157 12.23 -1.45 -6.96
C LEU A 157 12.27 -1.90 -8.41
N GLU A 158 11.10 -2.07 -9.02
CA GLU A 158 10.99 -2.64 -10.37
C GLU A 158 9.76 -2.11 -11.08
N GLU A 159 9.82 -2.12 -12.41
CA GLU A 159 8.64 -1.87 -13.23
C GLU A 159 7.67 -3.05 -13.12
N GLY A 160 6.40 -2.80 -13.34
CA GLY A 160 5.37 -3.83 -13.37
C GLY A 160 4.29 -3.46 -14.37
N GLU A 161 3.41 -4.41 -14.65
CA GLU A 161 2.26 -4.14 -15.50
C GLU A 161 1.33 -3.14 -14.83
N ARG A 162 0.94 -2.08 -15.56
CA ARG A 162 0.02 -1.08 -15.04
C ARG A 162 -1.32 -1.70 -14.66
N LEU A 163 -1.80 -1.36 -13.48
CA LEU A 163 -3.13 -1.78 -13.04
C LEU A 163 -4.15 -0.80 -13.59
N GLY A 164 -5.30 -1.33 -13.99
CA GLY A 164 -6.38 -0.52 -14.53
C GLY A 164 -6.91 0.50 -13.54
N GLY A 165 -7.69 1.46 -14.02
CA GLY A 165 -8.31 2.51 -13.21
C GLY A 165 -7.56 3.82 -13.18
N GLY A 166 -6.45 3.95 -13.88
CA GLY A 166 -5.75 5.22 -14.07
C GLY A 166 -6.32 6.00 -15.25
N ALA A 167 -5.72 7.14 -15.53
CA ALA A 167 -6.03 7.89 -16.74
C ALA A 167 -5.76 7.02 -17.97
N ALA A 168 -6.59 7.15 -18.99
CA ALA A 168 -6.40 6.43 -20.24
C ALA A 168 -5.05 6.81 -20.85
N SER A 169 -4.39 5.84 -21.46
CA SER A 169 -3.13 6.12 -22.15
C SER A 169 -3.41 6.86 -23.46
N ALA A 170 -2.41 7.56 -23.98
CA ALA A 170 -2.52 8.21 -25.28
C ALA A 170 -2.82 7.20 -26.39
N ASP A 171 -2.28 5.99 -26.29
CA ASP A 171 -2.57 4.92 -27.24
C ASP A 171 -4.04 4.52 -27.26
N GLU A 172 -4.67 4.50 -26.08
CA GLU A 172 -6.10 4.21 -25.96
C GLU A 172 -6.96 5.35 -26.46
N ASP A 173 -6.58 6.59 -26.13
CA ASP A 173 -7.32 7.79 -26.52
C ASP A 173 -7.23 8.07 -28.03
N PHE A 174 -6.09 7.77 -28.62
CA PHE A 174 -5.79 8.11 -30.01
C PHE A 174 -5.59 6.86 -30.88
N GLN A 175 -6.59 6.00 -30.86
CA GLN A 175 -6.65 4.85 -31.75
C GLN A 175 -6.82 5.33 -33.19
N ASP A 176 -6.39 4.51 -34.14
CA ASP A 176 -6.48 4.84 -35.57
C ASP A 176 -7.92 5.11 -36.00
N ASP A 177 -8.09 6.13 -36.83
CA ASP A 177 -9.40 6.54 -37.36
C ASP A 177 -10.09 5.41 -38.12
N GLU A 178 -9.33 4.44 -38.65
CA GLU A 178 -9.85 3.28 -39.34
C GLU A 178 -10.73 2.41 -38.42
N ASP A 179 -10.40 2.35 -37.13
CA ASP A 179 -11.20 1.60 -36.16
C ASP A 179 -12.54 2.29 -35.90
N ASP A 180 -12.56 3.62 -35.91
CA ASP A 180 -13.79 4.41 -35.73
C ASP A 180 -14.70 4.28 -36.93
N ASP A 181 -14.15 4.25 -38.16
CA ASP A 181 -14.93 4.07 -39.38
C ASP A 181 -15.62 2.70 -39.45
N LEU A 182 -14.99 1.68 -38.88
CA LEU A 182 -15.57 0.33 -38.83
C LEU A 182 -16.70 0.23 -37.81
N MET A 183 -16.74 1.11 -36.83
CA MET A 183 -17.74 1.13 -35.77
C MET A 183 -18.89 2.09 -36.06
N GLY A 184 -18.70 2.96 -37.01
CA GLY A 184 -19.71 3.91 -37.44
C GLY A 184 -20.64 3.30 -38.50
#